data_32bd92362375f622b332328f342000a2
#
_entry.id   32bd92362375f622b332328f342000a2
#
_cell.length_a   1.000
_cell.length_b   1.000
_cell.length_c   1.000
_cell.angle_alpha   90.00
_cell.angle_beta   90.00
_cell.angle_gamma   90.00
#
_symmetry.space_group_name_H-M   'P 1'
#
loop_
_entity.id
_entity.type
_entity.pdbx_description
1 polymer ?
#
loop_
_entity_poly.entity_id
_entity_poly.type
_entity_poly.pdbx_seq_one_letter_code
_entity_poly.pdbx_strand_id
1 'polypeptide(L)'
;MDFATNDEIKYAHDTLLKDYPDFDDEKQAIIRSNKSADIKACPGSGKTTTLLAKLVILANRMPLPANKGICVLTHTNVAIDEIKSKLSHQANVLFNYPNYFGTIQGFVDKYLTIPYFNSVSDVPIASIDSERASIIFENAFSKKGFEDLTCIWGQIKDRIPKTLTGKDKRNKVRREQIEFLFGSYYSADKNSFYREYGANRAIASDVGKPIFQLLDATRCQPLRSGVLKFEDAFSYGMAYINRCANLRDAFSERFSYLFIDEMQDTNELQYDLLEKIFDKDKVIIQRFGDPFQNIFEHGKMKWNPDSKAFPINFSNRFGESIASVLRTVCEKNNASLKGNVAIESHKPILLVFDNPLNVLPKFASLVSELKIGDKTILEIANEEKEKDGLHRNRIKAVGWVGKDKKDGLLRLTSYYPSYEAKPSNGVLYKHSLFEYIRKSPSYPTNWILRL
;
A
#
# COMPACT_ATOMS: atom_id res chain seq x y z
N MET A 1 17.78 -26.28 13.67
CA MET A 1 16.49 -26.83 14.19
C MET A 1 15.38 -26.20 13.36
N ASP A 2 14.42 -27.02 12.98
CA ASP A 2 13.22 -26.54 12.32
C ASP A 2 12.41 -25.64 13.28
N PHE A 3 11.79 -24.60 12.71
CA PHE A 3 10.95 -23.70 13.49
C PHE A 3 9.69 -24.39 14.02
N ALA A 4 9.10 -25.35 13.28
CA ALA A 4 7.85 -25.99 13.65
C ALA A 4 7.91 -27.51 13.49
N THR A 5 7.31 -28.23 14.43
CA THR A 5 7.08 -29.67 14.37
C THR A 5 5.86 -30.01 13.51
N ASN A 6 5.68 -31.30 13.17
CA ASN A 6 4.49 -31.74 12.43
C ASN A 6 3.20 -31.49 13.21
N ASP A 7 3.21 -31.71 14.52
CA ASP A 7 2.05 -31.51 15.37
C ASP A 7 1.64 -30.03 15.47
N GLU A 8 2.62 -29.12 15.51
CA GLU A 8 2.35 -27.68 15.51
C GLU A 8 1.80 -27.20 14.16
N ILE A 9 2.29 -27.74 13.04
CA ILE A 9 1.76 -27.46 11.71
C ILE A 9 0.33 -27.95 11.58
N LYS A 10 0.05 -29.18 12.05
CA LYS A 10 -1.29 -29.73 12.07
C LYS A 10 -2.23 -28.89 12.93
N TYR A 11 -1.79 -28.50 14.13
CA TYR A 11 -2.58 -27.63 15.00
C TYR A 11 -2.91 -26.28 14.32
N ALA A 12 -1.93 -25.67 13.64
CA ALA A 12 -2.15 -24.44 12.91
C ALA A 12 -3.12 -24.63 11.74
N HIS A 13 -3.03 -25.76 11.03
CA HIS A 13 -3.98 -26.13 9.97
C HIS A 13 -5.39 -26.27 10.53
N ASP A 14 -5.60 -27.07 11.55
CA ASP A 14 -6.91 -27.32 12.16
C ASP A 14 -7.54 -26.04 12.72
N THR A 15 -6.71 -25.10 13.17
CA THR A 15 -7.15 -23.78 13.66
C THR A 15 -7.62 -22.86 12.52
N LEU A 16 -6.93 -22.87 11.38
CA LEU A 16 -7.13 -21.88 10.30
C LEU A 16 -7.96 -22.41 9.13
N LEU A 17 -7.89 -23.70 8.85
CA LEU A 17 -8.32 -24.31 7.59
C LEU A 17 -9.17 -25.58 7.76
N LYS A 18 -9.70 -25.86 8.90
CA LYS A 18 -10.38 -27.08 9.33
C LYS A 18 -10.98 -27.99 8.22
N ASP A 19 -11.64 -27.36 7.23
CA ASP A 19 -12.37 -28.06 6.14
C ASP A 19 -11.63 -28.01 4.79
N TYR A 20 -10.37 -27.55 4.79
CA TYR A 20 -9.54 -27.42 3.57
C TYR A 20 -8.39 -28.41 3.57
N PRO A 21 -7.78 -28.70 2.39
CA PRO A 21 -6.61 -29.57 2.31
C PRO A 21 -5.43 -29.07 3.14
N ASP A 22 -4.60 -29.99 3.59
CA ASP A 22 -3.37 -29.71 4.32
C ASP A 22 -2.45 -28.74 3.58
N PHE A 23 -1.56 -28.09 4.32
CA PHE A 23 -0.52 -27.26 3.69
C PHE A 23 0.36 -28.12 2.78
N ASP A 24 0.51 -27.69 1.52
CA ASP A 24 1.43 -28.32 0.59
C ASP A 24 2.91 -28.18 1.02
N ASP A 25 3.80 -28.89 0.36
CA ASP A 25 5.23 -28.95 0.71
C ASP A 25 5.88 -27.57 0.66
N GLU A 26 5.49 -26.69 -0.29
CA GLU A 26 6.02 -25.32 -0.41
C GLU A 26 5.67 -24.50 0.84
N LYS A 27 4.40 -24.54 1.28
CA LYS A 27 3.94 -23.86 2.50
C LYS A 27 4.54 -24.45 3.76
N GLN A 28 4.61 -25.77 3.86
CA GLN A 28 5.24 -26.46 5.01
C GLN A 28 6.71 -26.06 5.15
N ALA A 29 7.47 -25.99 4.05
CA ALA A 29 8.85 -25.55 4.06
C ALA A 29 9.01 -24.12 4.63
N ILE A 30 8.12 -23.21 4.23
CA ILE A 30 8.07 -21.83 4.76
C ILE A 30 7.73 -21.83 6.25
N ILE A 31 6.70 -22.59 6.66
CA ILE A 31 6.28 -22.69 8.07
C ILE A 31 7.42 -23.23 8.93
N ARG A 32 8.18 -24.22 8.45
CA ARG A 32 9.33 -24.79 9.17
C ARG A 32 10.58 -23.91 9.18
N SER A 33 10.66 -22.92 8.27
CA SER A 33 11.85 -22.07 8.16
C SER A 33 11.95 -21.12 9.35
N ASN A 34 13.11 -21.18 10.05
CA ASN A 34 13.51 -20.23 11.08
C ASN A 34 14.64 -19.31 10.59
N LYS A 35 14.59 -18.92 9.32
CA LYS A 35 15.60 -18.07 8.69
C LYS A 35 14.95 -16.86 8.06
N SER A 36 15.70 -15.77 7.98
CA SER A 36 15.32 -14.63 7.16
C SER A 36 15.21 -15.05 5.69
N ALA A 37 14.11 -14.71 5.05
CA ALA A 37 13.82 -15.13 3.69
C ALA A 37 12.79 -14.24 3.01
N ASP A 38 12.84 -14.20 1.69
CA ASP A 38 11.76 -13.70 0.86
C ASP A 38 10.84 -14.85 0.44
N ILE A 39 9.54 -14.61 0.46
CA ILE A 39 8.51 -15.57 0.06
C ILE A 39 7.80 -14.99 -1.18
N LYS A 40 8.08 -15.61 -2.32
CA LYS A 40 7.48 -15.26 -3.62
C LYS A 40 6.21 -16.07 -3.83
N ALA A 41 5.08 -15.44 -3.69
CA ALA A 41 3.78 -16.09 -3.77
C ALA A 41 3.01 -15.65 -5.02
N CYS A 42 2.25 -16.56 -5.63
CA CYS A 42 1.34 -16.21 -6.71
C CYS A 42 -0.02 -15.74 -6.17
N PRO A 43 -0.88 -15.11 -7.02
CA PRO A 43 -2.21 -14.68 -6.60
C PRO A 43 -3.06 -15.84 -6.11
N GLY A 44 -3.66 -15.69 -4.91
CA GLY A 44 -4.52 -16.73 -4.35
C GLY A 44 -3.80 -17.97 -3.82
N SER A 45 -2.47 -17.95 -3.68
CA SER A 45 -1.68 -19.09 -3.21
C SER A 45 -1.80 -19.40 -1.72
N GLY A 46 -2.43 -18.53 -0.94
CA GLY A 46 -2.49 -18.68 0.51
C GLY A 46 -1.31 -18.07 1.26
N LYS A 47 -0.65 -17.06 0.69
CA LYS A 47 0.43 -16.28 1.30
C LYS A 47 0.10 -15.86 2.74
N THR A 48 -1.01 -15.15 2.93
CA THR A 48 -1.47 -14.68 4.24
C THR A 48 -1.80 -15.86 5.17
N THR A 49 -2.36 -16.95 4.65
CA THR A 49 -2.65 -18.15 5.44
C THR A 49 -1.37 -18.82 5.94
N THR A 50 -0.31 -18.86 5.13
CA THR A 50 1.01 -19.37 5.51
C THR A 50 1.64 -18.52 6.63
N LEU A 51 1.53 -17.19 6.52
CA LEU A 51 1.93 -16.27 7.59
C LEU A 51 1.12 -16.51 8.87
N LEU A 52 -0.20 -16.64 8.75
CA LEU A 52 -1.09 -16.92 9.90
C LEU A 52 -0.74 -18.22 10.61
N ALA A 53 -0.36 -19.28 9.88
CA ALA A 53 0.07 -20.54 10.48
C ALA A 53 1.30 -20.35 11.37
N LYS A 54 2.28 -19.56 10.92
CA LYS A 54 3.44 -19.20 11.76
C LYS A 54 3.03 -18.39 12.99
N LEU A 55 2.08 -17.46 12.84
CA LEU A 55 1.59 -16.64 13.95
C LEU A 55 0.82 -17.47 14.98
N VAL A 56 0.03 -18.46 14.57
CA VAL A 56 -0.64 -19.41 15.49
C VAL A 56 0.38 -20.22 16.31
N ILE A 57 1.43 -20.73 15.64
CA ILE A 57 2.51 -21.45 16.31
C ILE A 57 3.24 -20.55 17.31
N LEU A 58 3.55 -19.31 16.92
CA LEU A 58 4.20 -18.33 17.79
C LEU A 58 3.32 -17.93 18.97
N ALA A 59 2.00 -17.82 18.79
CA ALA A 59 1.07 -17.52 19.87
C ALA A 59 1.13 -18.57 20.98
N ASN A 60 1.22 -19.85 20.62
CA ASN A 60 1.32 -20.95 21.60
C ASN A 60 2.69 -20.99 22.32
N ARG A 61 3.68 -20.28 21.79
CA ARG A 61 5.04 -20.20 22.36
C ARG A 61 5.27 -18.93 23.17
N MET A 62 4.26 -18.07 23.29
CA MET A 62 4.37 -16.85 24.07
C MET A 62 4.36 -17.15 25.60
N PRO A 63 5.15 -16.40 26.40
CA PRO A 63 6.08 -15.35 26.01
C PRO A 63 7.35 -15.91 25.35
N LEU A 64 7.89 -15.21 24.35
CA LEU A 64 9.15 -15.57 23.73
C LEU A 64 10.33 -15.36 24.69
N PRO A 65 11.49 -16.04 24.47
CA PRO A 65 12.69 -15.85 25.27
C PRO A 65 13.06 -14.37 25.42
N ALA A 66 13.55 -13.99 26.59
CA ALA A 66 13.88 -12.60 26.97
C ALA A 66 12.68 -11.62 26.82
N ASN A 67 11.45 -12.13 26.87
CA ASN A 67 10.22 -11.35 26.67
C ASN A 67 10.20 -10.55 25.37
N LYS A 68 10.85 -11.07 24.33
CA LYS A 68 10.85 -10.45 22.99
C LYS A 68 9.49 -10.62 22.32
N GLY A 69 9.20 -9.74 21.38
CA GLY A 69 7.95 -9.73 20.62
C GLY A 69 8.12 -10.12 19.16
N ILE A 70 6.99 -10.04 18.47
CA ILE A 70 6.85 -10.21 17.03
C ILE A 70 6.39 -8.88 16.44
N CYS A 71 6.98 -8.47 15.32
CA CYS A 71 6.55 -7.33 14.54
C CYS A 71 5.91 -7.82 13.24
N VAL A 72 4.63 -7.48 13.01
CA VAL A 72 3.91 -7.78 11.76
C VAL A 72 3.50 -6.47 11.11
N LEU A 73 3.97 -6.28 9.88
CA LEU A 73 3.74 -5.06 9.10
C LEU A 73 2.99 -5.39 7.82
N THR A 74 2.00 -4.54 7.50
CA THR A 74 1.21 -4.61 6.26
C THR A 74 1.06 -3.22 5.65
N HIS A 75 0.41 -3.10 4.49
CA HIS A 75 0.13 -1.80 3.87
C HIS A 75 -1.21 -1.18 4.30
N THR A 76 -2.16 -1.99 4.79
CA THR A 76 -3.52 -1.51 5.10
C THR A 76 -4.01 -2.00 6.46
N ASN A 77 -4.85 -1.19 7.11
CA ASN A 77 -5.52 -1.60 8.33
C ASN A 77 -6.49 -2.77 8.09
N VAL A 78 -7.09 -2.85 6.90
CA VAL A 78 -7.97 -3.97 6.53
C VAL A 78 -7.24 -5.31 6.60
N ALA A 79 -5.98 -5.36 6.18
CA ALA A 79 -5.16 -6.58 6.29
C ALA A 79 -4.87 -6.95 7.76
N ILE A 80 -4.66 -5.96 8.64
CA ILE A 80 -4.51 -6.19 10.09
C ILE A 80 -5.80 -6.72 10.70
N ASP A 81 -6.94 -6.15 10.35
CA ASP A 81 -8.25 -6.59 10.84
C ASP A 81 -8.57 -8.02 10.35
N GLU A 82 -8.20 -8.36 9.12
CA GLU A 82 -8.32 -9.72 8.58
C GLU A 82 -7.44 -10.70 9.35
N ILE A 83 -6.18 -10.36 9.59
CA ILE A 83 -5.26 -11.17 10.41
C ILE A 83 -5.86 -11.39 11.81
N LYS A 84 -6.33 -10.33 12.46
CA LYS A 84 -6.93 -10.38 13.79
C LYS A 84 -8.17 -11.27 13.83
N SER A 85 -9.05 -11.13 12.84
CA SER A 85 -10.28 -11.93 12.72
C SER A 85 -9.98 -13.42 12.58
N LYS A 86 -9.01 -13.76 11.70
CA LYS A 86 -8.63 -15.17 11.44
C LYS A 86 -7.89 -15.83 12.62
N LEU A 87 -7.15 -15.06 13.41
CA LEU A 87 -6.46 -15.55 14.59
C LEU A 87 -7.40 -15.81 15.80
N SER A 88 -8.62 -15.28 15.76
CA SER A 88 -9.61 -15.49 16.84
C SER A 88 -9.04 -15.28 18.25
N HIS A 89 -9.05 -16.30 19.12
CA HIS A 89 -8.57 -16.20 20.50
C HIS A 89 -7.04 -15.99 20.62
N GLN A 90 -6.22 -16.45 19.65
CA GLN A 90 -4.78 -16.19 19.65
C GLN A 90 -4.47 -14.69 19.45
N ALA A 91 -5.38 -13.93 18.86
CA ALA A 91 -5.22 -12.49 18.71
C ALA A 91 -5.01 -11.80 20.07
N ASN A 92 -5.63 -12.27 21.15
CA ASN A 92 -5.48 -11.67 22.48
C ASN A 92 -4.04 -11.69 22.99
N VAL A 93 -3.27 -12.72 22.65
CA VAL A 93 -1.86 -12.82 23.04
C VAL A 93 -0.97 -12.04 22.09
N LEU A 94 -1.24 -12.15 20.77
CA LEU A 94 -0.39 -11.57 19.73
C LEU A 94 -0.51 -10.05 19.61
N PHE A 95 -1.68 -9.47 19.87
CA PHE A 95 -1.89 -8.03 19.71
C PHE A 95 -1.51 -7.19 20.95
N ASN A 96 -0.96 -7.83 21.97
CA ASN A 96 -0.48 -7.16 23.17
C ASN A 96 1.04 -6.94 23.14
N TYR A 97 1.51 -6.01 23.96
CA TYR A 97 2.95 -5.81 24.20
C TYR A 97 3.61 -7.14 24.66
N PRO A 98 4.81 -7.49 24.19
CA PRO A 98 5.78 -6.68 23.47
C PRO A 98 5.59 -6.66 21.93
N ASN A 99 4.59 -7.35 21.38
CA ASN A 99 4.34 -7.47 19.96
C ASN A 99 3.90 -6.14 19.33
N TYR A 100 4.00 -6.08 18.03
CA TYR A 100 3.44 -4.99 17.22
C TYR A 100 2.78 -5.55 15.95
N PHE A 101 1.52 -5.21 15.74
CA PHE A 101 0.75 -5.50 14.53
C PHE A 101 0.20 -4.19 14.00
N GLY A 102 0.54 -3.83 12.78
CA GLY A 102 0.10 -2.57 12.21
C GLY A 102 0.59 -2.35 10.79
N THR A 103 0.27 -1.16 10.25
CA THR A 103 0.79 -0.75 8.95
C THR A 103 2.24 -0.29 9.07
N ILE A 104 3.00 -0.39 7.94
CA ILE A 104 4.36 0.18 7.85
C ILE A 104 4.32 1.67 8.24
N GLN A 105 3.35 2.42 7.71
CA GLN A 105 3.16 3.83 8.08
C GLN A 105 2.97 4.01 9.59
N GLY A 106 2.03 3.26 10.18
CA GLY A 106 1.74 3.36 11.61
C GLY A 106 2.93 3.01 12.51
N PHE A 107 3.77 2.05 12.09
CA PHE A 107 5.01 1.72 12.80
C PHE A 107 5.99 2.89 12.77
N VAL A 108 6.23 3.43 11.57
CA VAL A 108 7.15 4.56 11.38
C VAL A 108 6.66 5.80 12.12
N ASP A 109 5.37 6.11 12.03
CA ASP A 109 4.78 7.25 12.72
C ASP A 109 4.98 7.14 14.23
N LYS A 110 4.61 5.99 14.80
CA LYS A 110 4.61 5.77 16.26
C LYS A 110 6.01 5.77 16.86
N TYR A 111 6.97 5.10 16.20
CA TYR A 111 8.26 4.81 16.82
C TYR A 111 9.41 5.67 16.30
N LEU A 112 9.24 6.30 15.14
CA LEU A 112 10.31 7.09 14.53
C LEU A 112 9.89 8.55 14.32
N THR A 113 8.84 8.79 13.52
CA THR A 113 8.50 10.14 13.07
C THR A 113 8.04 11.04 14.21
N ILE A 114 7.02 10.62 14.98
CA ILE A 114 6.45 11.45 16.04
C ILE A 114 7.51 11.76 17.12
N PRO A 115 8.24 10.77 17.66
CA PRO A 115 9.28 11.06 18.64
C PRO A 115 10.36 12.01 18.13
N TYR A 116 10.85 11.77 16.90
CA TYR A 116 11.94 12.58 16.36
C TYR A 116 11.47 13.98 15.95
N PHE A 117 10.36 14.12 15.24
CA PHE A 117 9.83 15.42 14.84
C PHE A 117 9.58 16.31 16.06
N ASN A 118 8.95 15.79 17.11
CA ASN A 118 8.68 16.53 18.33
C ASN A 118 9.95 16.89 19.11
N SER A 119 11.08 16.21 18.86
CA SER A 119 12.36 16.56 19.48
C SER A 119 13.13 17.64 18.73
N VAL A 120 12.82 17.90 17.45
CA VAL A 120 13.56 18.84 16.59
C VAL A 120 12.70 20.00 16.08
N SER A 121 11.40 20.00 16.35
CA SER A 121 10.45 21.02 15.93
C SER A 121 9.83 21.71 17.14
N ASP A 122 9.69 23.05 17.05
CA ASP A 122 8.98 23.85 18.06
C ASP A 122 7.47 23.62 18.07
N VAL A 123 6.94 23.02 17.01
CA VAL A 123 5.50 22.73 16.85
C VAL A 123 5.29 21.22 16.88
N PRO A 124 4.44 20.68 17.76
CA PRO A 124 4.17 19.25 17.79
C PRO A 124 3.39 18.80 16.56
N ILE A 125 3.46 17.51 16.25
CA ILE A 125 2.66 16.94 15.15
C ILE A 125 1.18 17.06 15.46
N ALA A 126 0.46 17.75 14.55
CA ALA A 126 -1.00 17.87 14.56
C ALA A 126 -1.66 16.72 13.74
N SER A 127 -1.05 16.33 12.62
CA SER A 127 -1.49 15.18 11.81
C SER A 127 -0.43 14.77 10.80
N ILE A 128 -0.48 13.49 10.37
CA ILE A 128 0.23 12.97 9.21
C ILE A 128 -0.83 12.69 8.15
N ASP A 129 -0.99 13.62 7.21
CA ASP A 129 -2.08 13.67 6.24
C ASP A 129 -1.67 14.48 5.01
N SER A 130 -1.49 13.81 3.87
CA SER A 130 -1.04 14.44 2.64
C SER A 130 -2.08 15.38 2.03
N GLU A 131 -3.38 15.14 2.22
CA GLU A 131 -4.44 16.01 1.71
C GLU A 131 -4.48 17.32 2.49
N ARG A 132 -4.43 17.23 3.82
CA ARG A 132 -4.34 18.41 4.69
C ARG A 132 -3.08 19.21 4.43
N ALA A 133 -1.94 18.54 4.23
CA ALA A 133 -0.69 19.19 3.85
C ALA A 133 -0.81 19.92 2.51
N SER A 134 -1.51 19.33 1.52
CA SER A 134 -1.77 19.97 0.23
C SER A 134 -2.55 21.27 0.35
N ILE A 135 -3.59 21.29 1.20
CA ILE A 135 -4.40 22.50 1.43
C ILE A 135 -3.56 23.63 2.03
N ILE A 136 -2.73 23.33 3.03
CA ILE A 136 -1.84 24.32 3.66
C ILE A 136 -0.80 24.82 2.65
N PHE A 137 -0.23 23.90 1.87
CA PHE A 137 0.70 24.25 0.79
C PHE A 137 0.04 25.17 -0.24
N GLU A 138 -1.16 24.84 -0.74
CA GLU A 138 -1.86 25.65 -1.75
C GLU A 138 -2.17 27.06 -1.24
N ASN A 139 -2.52 27.21 0.03
CA ASN A 139 -2.71 28.52 0.66
C ASN A 139 -1.40 29.33 0.71
N ALA A 140 -0.28 28.70 0.99
CA ALA A 140 1.02 29.35 0.97
C ALA A 140 1.47 29.69 -0.47
N PHE A 141 1.26 28.76 -1.40
CA PHE A 141 1.57 28.94 -2.83
C PHE A 141 0.76 30.06 -3.48
N SER A 142 -0.53 30.20 -3.14
CA SER A 142 -1.39 31.23 -3.71
C SER A 142 -0.97 32.65 -3.38
N LYS A 143 -0.15 32.84 -2.34
CA LYS A 143 0.42 34.13 -1.93
C LYS A 143 1.69 34.50 -2.69
N LYS A 144 2.23 33.60 -3.53
CA LYS A 144 3.45 33.81 -4.29
C LYS A 144 3.18 34.52 -5.60
N GLY A 145 3.94 35.60 -5.84
CA GLY A 145 3.89 36.35 -7.08
C GLY A 145 4.63 35.69 -8.23
N PHE A 146 4.52 36.28 -9.42
CA PHE A 146 5.21 35.78 -10.62
C PHE A 146 6.74 35.75 -10.41
N GLU A 147 7.30 36.80 -9.81
CA GLU A 147 8.75 36.95 -9.56
C GLU A 147 9.29 35.85 -8.68
N ASP A 148 8.55 35.47 -7.62
CA ASP A 148 8.92 34.36 -6.73
C ASP A 148 9.07 33.04 -7.49
N LEU A 149 8.24 32.83 -8.52
CA LEU A 149 8.16 31.57 -9.25
C LEU A 149 9.13 31.48 -10.43
N THR A 150 9.85 32.54 -10.75
CA THR A 150 10.82 32.55 -11.89
C THR A 150 11.98 31.57 -11.65
N CYS A 151 12.42 31.40 -10.42
CA CYS A 151 13.55 30.54 -10.08
C CYS A 151 13.32 29.06 -10.41
N ILE A 152 12.07 28.59 -10.53
CA ILE A 152 11.74 27.20 -10.90
C ILE A 152 11.41 27.04 -12.38
N TRP A 153 11.40 28.12 -13.19
CA TRP A 153 11.02 28.04 -14.60
C TRP A 153 11.87 27.02 -15.37
N GLY A 154 13.18 27.00 -15.14
CA GLY A 154 14.08 26.04 -15.76
C GLY A 154 13.75 24.58 -15.47
N GLN A 155 13.06 24.31 -14.38
CA GLN A 155 12.69 22.95 -13.95
C GLN A 155 11.37 22.45 -14.58
N ILE A 156 10.50 23.36 -15.02
CA ILE A 156 9.14 23.02 -15.47
C ILE A 156 8.89 23.34 -16.95
N LYS A 157 9.67 24.22 -17.59
CA LYS A 157 9.41 24.74 -18.95
C LYS A 157 9.24 23.64 -20.00
N ASP A 158 10.01 22.56 -19.91
CA ASP A 158 10.03 21.48 -20.91
C ASP A 158 8.78 20.58 -20.80
N ARG A 159 8.02 20.69 -19.71
CA ARG A 159 6.74 20.00 -19.51
C ARG A 159 5.53 20.76 -20.02
N ILE A 160 5.77 22.00 -20.53
CA ILE A 160 4.72 22.87 -21.01
C ILE A 160 4.73 22.82 -22.54
N PRO A 161 3.70 22.21 -23.18
CA PRO A 161 3.62 22.14 -24.63
C PRO A 161 3.65 23.55 -25.26
N LYS A 162 4.49 23.73 -26.27
CA LYS A 162 4.64 25.00 -27.00
C LYS A 162 3.36 25.44 -27.71
N THR A 163 2.48 24.49 -28.01
CA THR A 163 1.18 24.69 -28.65
C THR A 163 0.14 25.35 -27.76
N LEU A 164 0.33 25.34 -26.44
CA LEU A 164 -0.62 25.93 -25.50
C LEU A 164 -0.48 27.47 -25.47
N THR A 165 -1.63 28.14 -25.48
CA THR A 165 -1.71 29.59 -25.39
C THR A 165 -2.74 30.05 -24.36
N GLY A 166 -2.76 31.34 -24.01
CA GLY A 166 -3.78 31.95 -23.19
C GLY A 166 -4.02 31.29 -21.83
N LYS A 167 -5.27 31.02 -21.52
CA LYS A 167 -5.72 30.43 -20.25
C LYS A 167 -5.20 29.00 -20.04
N ASP A 168 -5.15 28.20 -21.09
CA ASP A 168 -4.70 26.80 -21.00
C ASP A 168 -3.22 26.71 -20.66
N LYS A 169 -2.41 27.59 -21.26
CA LYS A 169 -0.99 27.70 -20.92
C LYS A 169 -0.80 28.09 -19.44
N ARG A 170 -1.53 29.10 -18.94
CA ARG A 170 -1.47 29.52 -17.53
C ARG A 170 -1.86 28.40 -16.59
N ASN A 171 -2.94 27.69 -16.88
CA ASN A 171 -3.40 26.56 -16.08
C ASN A 171 -2.36 25.42 -16.05
N LYS A 172 -1.74 25.12 -17.20
CA LYS A 172 -0.69 24.10 -17.28
C LYS A 172 0.54 24.52 -16.49
N VAL A 173 1.01 25.75 -16.64
CA VAL A 173 2.14 26.29 -15.86
C VAL A 173 1.87 26.17 -14.37
N ARG A 174 0.70 26.64 -13.89
CA ARG A 174 0.33 26.55 -12.47
C ARG A 174 0.33 25.09 -11.97
N ARG A 175 -0.18 24.16 -12.77
CA ARG A 175 -0.16 22.74 -12.42
C ARG A 175 1.26 22.21 -12.27
N GLU A 176 2.14 22.52 -13.22
CA GLU A 176 3.54 22.09 -13.17
C GLU A 176 4.30 22.70 -11.98
N GLN A 177 4.00 23.95 -11.64
CA GLN A 177 4.57 24.61 -10.46
C GLN A 177 4.15 23.90 -9.17
N ILE A 178 2.86 23.60 -9.01
CA ILE A 178 2.34 22.86 -7.85
C ILE A 178 2.95 21.47 -7.79
N GLU A 179 2.97 20.74 -8.91
CA GLU A 179 3.55 19.40 -8.98
C GLU A 179 5.05 19.41 -8.67
N PHE A 180 5.79 20.40 -9.13
CA PHE A 180 7.20 20.53 -8.83
C PHE A 180 7.45 20.85 -7.35
N LEU A 181 6.77 21.86 -6.81
CA LEU A 181 7.01 22.31 -5.43
C LEU A 181 6.48 21.30 -4.41
N PHE A 182 5.20 20.93 -4.50
CA PHE A 182 4.60 20.00 -3.52
C PHE A 182 5.08 18.56 -3.69
N GLY A 183 5.36 18.14 -4.93
CA GLY A 183 5.89 16.81 -5.24
C GLY A 183 7.38 16.63 -4.94
N SER A 184 8.12 17.69 -4.58
CA SER A 184 9.52 17.54 -4.20
C SER A 184 9.68 16.78 -2.88
N TYR A 185 10.69 15.90 -2.84
CA TYR A 185 11.10 15.20 -1.62
C TYR A 185 11.95 16.10 -0.74
N TYR A 186 11.55 16.27 0.51
CA TYR A 186 12.34 16.95 1.52
C TYR A 186 13.12 15.94 2.38
N SER A 187 14.44 16.04 2.41
CA SER A 187 15.28 15.25 3.30
C SER A 187 15.48 15.98 4.63
N ALA A 188 14.84 15.49 5.68
CA ALA A 188 14.95 16.04 7.02
C ALA A 188 16.36 15.88 7.62
N ASP A 189 17.11 14.87 7.20
CA ASP A 189 18.47 14.60 7.63
C ASP A 189 19.47 15.63 7.05
N LYS A 190 19.31 15.95 5.76
CA LYS A 190 20.21 16.83 5.00
C LYS A 190 19.71 18.27 4.88
N ASN A 191 18.50 18.57 5.36
CA ASN A 191 17.82 19.85 5.14
C ASN A 191 17.89 20.29 3.66
N SER A 192 17.48 19.40 2.76
CA SER A 192 17.65 19.60 1.32
C SER A 192 16.45 19.04 0.57
N PHE A 193 16.17 19.63 -0.60
CA PHE A 193 15.08 19.20 -1.48
C PHE A 193 15.63 18.44 -2.68
N TYR A 194 14.94 17.38 -3.05
CA TYR A 194 15.25 16.53 -4.19
C TYR A 194 14.02 16.41 -5.10
N ARG A 195 14.20 16.02 -6.35
CA ARG A 195 13.05 15.78 -7.23
C ARG A 195 12.18 14.64 -6.71
N GLU A 196 12.84 13.58 -6.27
CA GLU A 196 12.24 12.39 -5.66
C GLU A 196 13.24 11.77 -4.70
N TYR A 197 12.79 10.82 -3.86
CA TYR A 197 13.70 10.03 -3.05
C TYR A 197 14.67 9.23 -3.95
N GLY A 198 15.90 9.06 -3.50
CA GLY A 198 16.95 8.36 -4.27
C GLY A 198 17.62 9.20 -5.37
N ALA A 199 17.16 10.42 -5.65
CA ALA A 199 17.84 11.29 -6.62
C ALA A 199 19.24 11.66 -6.18
N ASN A 200 20.20 11.53 -7.10
CA ASN A 200 21.64 11.78 -6.81
C ASN A 200 21.96 13.25 -6.52
N ARG A 201 21.15 14.18 -7.06
CA ARG A 201 21.39 15.62 -6.95
C ARG A 201 20.23 16.35 -6.28
N ALA A 202 20.54 17.13 -5.26
CA ALA A 202 19.56 18.04 -4.67
C ALA A 202 19.18 19.14 -5.68
N ILE A 203 17.88 19.46 -5.74
CA ILE A 203 17.36 20.63 -6.47
C ILE A 203 17.57 21.92 -5.67
N ALA A 204 17.61 21.82 -4.34
CA ALA A 204 17.87 22.92 -3.44
C ALA A 204 18.51 22.41 -2.13
N SER A 205 19.71 22.86 -1.82
CA SER A 205 20.46 22.55 -0.59
C SER A 205 21.08 23.80 0.04
N ASP A 206 21.21 24.87 -0.72
CA ASP A 206 21.75 26.16 -0.27
C ASP A 206 20.59 27.07 0.15
N VAL A 207 20.51 27.34 1.45
CA VAL A 207 19.44 28.16 2.08
C VAL A 207 19.40 29.60 1.55
N GLY A 208 20.51 30.11 1.03
CA GLY A 208 20.60 31.43 0.42
C GLY A 208 20.03 31.52 -1.01
N LYS A 209 19.76 30.40 -1.64
CA LYS A 209 19.26 30.39 -3.03
C LYS A 209 17.74 30.61 -3.10
N PRO A 210 17.27 31.39 -4.10
CA PRO A 210 15.84 31.68 -4.26
C PRO A 210 14.96 30.42 -4.33
N ILE A 211 15.45 29.37 -4.99
CA ILE A 211 14.71 28.10 -5.10
C ILE A 211 14.54 27.42 -3.73
N PHE A 212 15.55 27.46 -2.86
CA PHE A 212 15.43 26.93 -1.51
C PHE A 212 14.42 27.75 -0.70
N GLN A 213 14.52 29.08 -0.76
CA GLN A 213 13.62 30.00 -0.04
C GLN A 213 12.17 29.81 -0.48
N LEU A 214 11.92 29.61 -1.78
CA LEU A 214 10.58 29.33 -2.30
C LEU A 214 10.04 28.00 -1.79
N LEU A 215 10.82 26.92 -1.87
CA LEU A 215 10.44 25.59 -1.35
C LEU A 215 10.19 25.64 0.15
N ASP A 216 11.05 26.31 0.89
CA ASP A 216 10.91 26.49 2.32
C ASP A 216 9.65 27.26 2.70
N ALA A 217 9.35 28.36 1.98
CA ALA A 217 8.18 29.19 2.23
C ALA A 217 6.85 28.55 1.76
N THR A 218 6.88 27.53 0.90
CA THR A 218 5.67 26.86 0.38
C THR A 218 5.58 25.41 0.81
N ARG A 219 6.55 24.59 0.41
CA ARG A 219 6.58 23.14 0.62
C ARG A 219 6.75 22.77 2.11
N CYS A 220 7.49 23.59 2.88
CA CYS A 220 7.67 23.36 4.32
C CYS A 220 6.61 24.06 5.20
N GLN A 221 5.67 24.80 4.63
CA GLN A 221 4.63 25.45 5.42
C GLN A 221 3.73 24.44 6.17
N PRO A 222 3.33 23.29 5.60
CA PRO A 222 2.65 22.24 6.36
C PRO A 222 3.47 21.76 7.56
N LEU A 223 4.76 21.51 7.39
CA LEU A 223 5.66 21.06 8.47
C LEU A 223 5.68 22.06 9.64
N ARG A 224 5.75 23.36 9.34
CA ARG A 224 5.68 24.43 10.33
C ARG A 224 4.33 24.53 11.05
N SER A 225 3.30 23.92 10.48
CA SER A 225 1.97 23.79 11.09
C SER A 225 1.77 22.44 11.78
N GLY A 226 2.81 21.64 11.94
CA GLY A 226 2.73 20.30 12.50
C GLY A 226 1.99 19.28 11.61
N VAL A 227 1.83 19.57 10.31
CA VAL A 227 1.15 18.68 9.35
C VAL A 227 2.17 18.12 8.37
N LEU A 228 2.33 16.79 8.37
CA LEU A 228 3.30 16.10 7.51
C LEU A 228 2.57 15.38 6.37
N LYS A 229 3.20 15.34 5.19
CA LYS A 229 2.86 14.34 4.17
C LYS A 229 3.32 12.96 4.64
N PHE A 230 2.76 11.90 4.07
CA PHE A 230 3.24 10.54 4.32
C PHE A 230 4.74 10.37 4.01
N GLU A 231 5.23 10.92 2.90
CA GLU A 231 6.66 10.89 2.57
C GLU A 231 7.52 11.65 3.58
N ASP A 232 7.04 12.77 4.11
CA ASP A 232 7.77 13.54 5.13
C ASP A 232 7.93 12.74 6.41
N ALA A 233 6.90 11.99 6.81
CA ALA A 233 6.97 11.11 7.95
C ALA A 233 8.12 10.11 7.80
N PHE A 234 8.23 9.44 6.66
CA PHE A 234 9.37 8.55 6.39
C PHE A 234 10.71 9.28 6.34
N SER A 235 10.76 10.51 5.81
CA SER A 235 11.98 11.31 5.81
C SER A 235 12.47 11.63 7.22
N TYR A 236 11.57 12.02 8.12
CA TYR A 236 11.92 12.24 9.53
C TYR A 236 12.28 10.93 10.23
N GLY A 237 11.60 9.83 9.94
CA GLY A 237 11.95 8.50 10.44
C GLY A 237 13.36 8.08 10.01
N MET A 238 13.71 8.31 8.74
CA MET A 238 15.05 8.04 8.23
C MET A 238 16.12 8.92 8.91
N ALA A 239 15.81 10.20 9.12
CA ALA A 239 16.70 11.11 9.82
C ALA A 239 16.96 10.64 11.26
N TYR A 240 15.92 10.15 11.95
CA TYR A 240 16.08 9.62 13.30
C TYR A 240 17.01 8.41 13.35
N ILE A 241 16.80 7.43 12.45
CA ILE A 241 17.66 6.23 12.37
C ILE A 241 19.11 6.61 12.06
N ASN A 242 19.34 7.55 11.15
CA ASN A 242 20.68 7.98 10.77
C ASN A 242 21.43 8.70 11.92
N ARG A 243 20.69 9.39 12.79
CA ARG A 243 21.28 10.16 13.92
C ARG A 243 21.38 9.36 15.22
N CYS A 244 20.57 8.34 15.41
CA CYS A 244 20.50 7.54 16.62
C CYS A 244 20.85 6.07 16.33
N ALA A 245 22.15 5.75 16.35
CA ALA A 245 22.66 4.41 16.04
C ALA A 245 22.04 3.30 16.92
N ASN A 246 21.67 3.60 18.17
CA ASN A 246 21.10 2.63 19.12
C ASN A 246 19.66 2.23 18.81
N LEU A 247 18.95 2.92 17.89
CA LEU A 247 17.58 2.54 17.54
C LEU A 247 17.49 1.16 16.93
N ARG A 248 18.42 0.84 16.03
CA ARG A 248 18.50 -0.48 15.41
C ARG A 248 18.66 -1.58 16.46
N ASP A 249 19.52 -1.38 17.44
CA ASP A 249 19.71 -2.33 18.54
C ASP A 249 18.44 -2.43 19.40
N ALA A 250 17.83 -1.30 19.78
CA ALA A 250 16.61 -1.30 20.60
C ALA A 250 15.45 -2.07 19.95
N PHE A 251 15.24 -1.90 18.63
CA PHE A 251 14.22 -2.68 17.91
C PHE A 251 14.60 -4.16 17.80
N SER A 252 15.87 -4.46 17.59
CA SER A 252 16.35 -5.85 17.48
C SER A 252 16.38 -6.58 18.83
N GLU A 253 16.48 -5.84 19.93
CA GLU A 253 16.29 -6.42 21.28
C GLU A 253 14.82 -6.64 21.61
N ARG A 254 13.92 -5.77 21.11
CA ARG A 254 12.48 -5.91 21.34
C ARG A 254 11.85 -7.02 20.52
N PHE A 255 12.25 -7.22 19.26
CA PHE A 255 11.60 -8.15 18.35
C PHE A 255 12.51 -9.32 17.95
N SER A 256 12.00 -10.55 18.02
CA SER A 256 12.68 -11.75 17.49
C SER A 256 12.32 -12.00 16.03
N TYR A 257 11.12 -11.59 15.62
CA TYR A 257 10.59 -11.81 14.27
C TYR A 257 10.01 -10.53 13.69
N LEU A 258 10.29 -10.32 12.41
CA LEU A 258 9.65 -9.33 11.56
C LEU A 258 9.00 -10.04 10.39
N PHE A 259 7.69 -9.94 10.28
CA PHE A 259 6.93 -10.37 9.11
C PHE A 259 6.38 -9.16 8.37
N ILE A 260 6.57 -9.12 7.06
CA ILE A 260 6.05 -8.06 6.20
C ILE A 260 5.18 -8.70 5.14
N ASP A 261 3.89 -8.36 5.09
CA ASP A 261 2.95 -8.82 4.06
C ASP A 261 2.80 -7.77 2.96
N GLU A 262 2.46 -8.20 1.75
CA GLU A 262 2.33 -7.37 0.53
C GLU A 262 3.60 -6.56 0.21
N MET A 263 4.77 -7.20 0.34
CA MET A 263 6.06 -6.51 0.18
C MET A 263 6.24 -5.81 -1.18
N GLN A 264 5.56 -6.28 -2.23
CA GLN A 264 5.57 -5.67 -3.56
C GLN A 264 4.98 -4.25 -3.59
N ASP A 265 4.14 -3.89 -2.62
CA ASP A 265 3.53 -2.56 -2.52
C ASP A 265 4.39 -1.57 -1.73
N THR A 266 5.60 -1.98 -1.33
CA THR A 266 6.56 -1.15 -0.59
C THR A 266 7.36 -0.29 -1.57
N ASN A 267 7.31 1.03 -1.41
CA ASN A 267 8.11 1.94 -2.21
C ASN A 267 9.58 1.96 -1.75
N GLU A 268 10.45 2.62 -2.54
CA GLU A 268 11.90 2.65 -2.31
C GLU A 268 12.27 3.23 -0.93
N LEU A 269 11.63 4.33 -0.51
CA LEU A 269 11.90 4.98 0.78
C LEU A 269 11.50 4.08 1.96
N GLN A 270 10.35 3.44 1.86
CA GLN A 270 9.86 2.48 2.85
C GLN A 270 10.79 1.26 2.96
N TYR A 271 11.18 0.72 1.80
CA TYR A 271 12.11 -0.40 1.74
C TYR A 271 13.44 -0.07 2.43
N ASP A 272 14.07 1.05 2.07
CA ASP A 272 15.35 1.46 2.65
C ASP A 272 15.29 1.71 4.15
N LEU A 273 14.18 2.25 4.63
CA LEU A 273 13.95 2.47 6.05
C LEU A 273 13.83 1.13 6.79
N LEU A 274 13.03 0.18 6.27
CA LEU A 274 12.86 -1.16 6.86
C LEU A 274 14.18 -1.94 6.91
N GLU A 275 15.03 -1.82 5.87
CA GLU A 275 16.35 -2.46 5.83
C GLU A 275 17.32 -1.91 6.89
N LYS A 276 17.11 -0.69 7.35
CA LYS A 276 17.97 -0.03 8.36
C LYS A 276 17.51 -0.25 9.81
N ILE A 277 16.20 -0.45 10.03
CA ILE A 277 15.62 -0.49 11.38
C ILE A 277 16.03 -1.74 12.16
N PHE A 278 16.16 -2.89 11.49
CA PHE A 278 16.40 -4.15 12.16
C PHE A 278 17.77 -4.74 11.82
N ASP A 279 18.39 -5.34 12.82
CA ASP A 279 19.61 -6.12 12.63
C ASP A 279 19.26 -7.52 12.12
N LYS A 280 19.71 -7.83 10.90
CA LYS A 280 19.40 -9.11 10.21
C LYS A 280 20.05 -10.32 10.88
N ASP A 281 21.07 -10.10 11.73
CA ASP A 281 21.72 -11.16 12.48
C ASP A 281 20.98 -11.46 13.80
N LYS A 282 20.17 -10.51 14.28
CA LYS A 282 19.43 -10.62 15.56
C LYS A 282 17.94 -10.89 15.36
N VAL A 283 17.35 -10.47 14.23
CA VAL A 283 15.92 -10.55 13.93
C VAL A 283 15.69 -11.42 12.70
N ILE A 284 14.79 -12.38 12.80
CA ILE A 284 14.38 -13.18 11.65
C ILE A 284 13.37 -12.38 10.85
N ILE A 285 13.74 -12.01 9.61
CA ILE A 285 12.95 -11.16 8.72
C ILE A 285 12.38 -12.02 7.60
N GLN A 286 11.06 -12.12 7.52
CA GLN A 286 10.38 -12.82 6.43
C GLN A 286 9.42 -11.87 5.70
N ARG A 287 9.65 -11.72 4.38
CA ARG A 287 8.91 -10.80 3.51
C ARG A 287 8.05 -11.60 2.56
N PHE A 288 6.75 -11.40 2.63
CA PHE A 288 5.76 -12.06 1.80
C PHE A 288 5.28 -11.10 0.71
N GLY A 289 5.24 -11.55 -0.54
CA GLY A 289 4.76 -10.70 -1.63
C GLY A 289 4.60 -11.45 -2.94
N ASP A 290 3.97 -10.77 -3.90
CA ASP A 290 3.84 -11.20 -5.28
C ASP A 290 4.45 -10.15 -6.21
N PRO A 291 5.65 -10.39 -6.77
CA PRO A 291 6.31 -9.42 -7.64
C PRO A 291 5.51 -9.04 -8.90
N PHE A 292 4.52 -9.88 -9.29
CA PHE A 292 3.68 -9.65 -10.47
C PHE A 292 2.44 -8.80 -10.17
N GLN A 293 2.12 -8.56 -8.90
CA GLN A 293 1.00 -7.70 -8.46
C GLN A 293 1.44 -6.28 -8.10
N ASN A 294 2.66 -5.89 -8.39
CA ASN A 294 3.14 -4.53 -8.12
C ASN A 294 2.30 -3.49 -8.86
N ILE A 295 1.70 -2.57 -8.12
CA ILE A 295 0.90 -1.45 -8.64
C ILE A 295 1.72 -0.18 -8.94
N PHE A 296 2.99 -0.14 -8.56
CA PHE A 296 3.89 0.99 -8.84
C PHE A 296 4.48 0.91 -10.25
N GLU A 297 4.86 2.06 -10.80
CA GLU A 297 5.54 2.15 -12.11
C GLU A 297 6.79 1.28 -12.15
N HIS A 298 7.01 0.62 -13.28
CA HIS A 298 8.18 -0.21 -13.53
C HIS A 298 9.49 0.52 -13.20
N GLY A 299 10.36 -0.16 -12.45
CA GLY A 299 11.69 0.34 -12.08
C GLY A 299 11.80 0.99 -10.68
N LYS A 300 10.69 1.18 -9.97
CA LYS A 300 10.72 1.79 -8.62
C LYS A 300 10.60 0.78 -7.46
N MET A 301 10.36 -0.50 -7.75
CA MET A 301 10.31 -1.54 -6.73
C MET A 301 11.73 -2.04 -6.44
N LYS A 302 12.20 -1.85 -5.21
CA LYS A 302 13.49 -2.40 -4.75
C LYS A 302 13.42 -3.85 -4.33
N TRP A 303 12.27 -4.31 -3.85
CA TRP A 303 12.11 -5.70 -3.47
C TRP A 303 12.05 -6.60 -4.72
N ASN A 304 13.10 -7.36 -4.91
CA ASN A 304 13.23 -8.29 -6.04
C ASN A 304 13.75 -9.62 -5.49
N PRO A 305 12.84 -10.53 -5.09
CA PRO A 305 13.22 -11.83 -4.55
C PRO A 305 14.03 -12.64 -5.56
N ASP A 306 15.17 -13.14 -5.12
CA ASP A 306 16.10 -13.93 -5.94
C ASP A 306 15.67 -15.41 -6.05
N SER A 307 16.54 -16.25 -6.62
CA SER A 307 16.31 -17.68 -6.76
C SER A 307 16.32 -18.45 -5.42
N LYS A 308 16.73 -17.81 -4.33
CA LYS A 308 16.72 -18.40 -2.97
C LYS A 308 15.40 -18.14 -2.24
N ALA A 309 14.52 -17.32 -2.82
CA ALA A 309 13.20 -17.07 -2.25
C ALA A 309 12.37 -18.35 -2.20
N PHE A 310 11.61 -18.53 -1.13
CA PHE A 310 10.64 -19.62 -1.07
C PHE A 310 9.49 -19.35 -2.03
N PRO A 311 9.20 -20.28 -2.96
CA PRO A 311 8.06 -20.12 -3.85
C PRO A 311 6.76 -20.60 -3.20
N ILE A 312 5.63 -19.96 -3.55
CA ILE A 312 4.29 -20.52 -3.43
C ILE A 312 3.62 -20.38 -4.79
N ASN A 313 3.71 -21.41 -5.60
CA ASN A 313 3.34 -21.38 -7.02
C ASN A 313 1.93 -21.85 -7.32
N PHE A 314 1.26 -22.49 -6.37
CA PHE A 314 -0.05 -23.07 -6.55
C PHE A 314 -1.15 -22.08 -6.10
N SER A 315 -2.07 -21.75 -7.01
CA SER A 315 -3.21 -20.86 -6.70
C SER A 315 -4.42 -21.66 -6.23
N ASN A 316 -4.98 -21.29 -5.09
CA ASN A 316 -6.28 -21.82 -4.61
C ASN A 316 -7.47 -20.98 -5.10
N ARG A 317 -7.25 -19.96 -5.95
CA ARG A 317 -8.29 -18.99 -6.37
C ARG A 317 -8.87 -19.30 -7.74
N PHE A 318 -8.11 -19.91 -8.64
CA PHE A 318 -8.51 -20.15 -10.03
C PHE A 318 -7.91 -21.43 -10.57
N GLY A 319 -8.57 -21.98 -11.60
CA GLY A 319 -8.16 -23.20 -12.28
C GLY A 319 -7.05 -23.00 -13.31
N GLU A 320 -6.61 -24.11 -13.92
CA GLU A 320 -5.50 -24.13 -14.85
C GLU A 320 -5.75 -23.31 -16.13
N SER A 321 -7.00 -23.20 -16.58
CA SER A 321 -7.37 -22.39 -17.75
C SER A 321 -7.03 -20.90 -17.59
N ILE A 322 -7.13 -20.36 -16.38
CA ILE A 322 -6.72 -18.98 -16.05
C ILE A 322 -5.20 -18.93 -15.84
N ALA A 323 -4.63 -19.90 -15.12
CA ALA A 323 -3.18 -19.93 -14.87
C ALA A 323 -2.37 -19.96 -16.16
N SER A 324 -2.82 -20.72 -17.17
CA SER A 324 -2.14 -20.82 -18.47
C SER A 324 -2.04 -19.48 -19.18
N VAL A 325 -3.08 -18.66 -19.14
CA VAL A 325 -3.07 -17.32 -19.74
C VAL A 325 -2.20 -16.37 -18.92
N LEU A 326 -2.30 -16.42 -17.58
CA LEU A 326 -1.46 -15.58 -16.72
C LEU A 326 0.04 -15.83 -16.94
N ARG A 327 0.45 -17.07 -17.17
CA ARG A 327 1.85 -17.38 -17.51
C ARG A 327 2.34 -16.68 -18.78
N THR A 328 1.45 -16.42 -19.75
CA THR A 328 1.82 -15.77 -21.02
C THR A 328 1.85 -14.25 -20.94
N VAL A 329 1.07 -13.64 -20.04
CA VAL A 329 0.98 -12.17 -19.94
C VAL A 329 1.90 -11.58 -18.86
N CYS A 330 2.51 -12.41 -18.02
CA CYS A 330 3.48 -11.95 -17.03
C CYS A 330 4.82 -11.60 -17.70
N GLU A 331 5.32 -10.39 -17.50
CA GLU A 331 6.55 -9.86 -18.11
C GLU A 331 7.80 -10.70 -17.86
N LYS A 332 7.87 -11.43 -16.77
CA LYS A 332 9.04 -12.26 -16.39
C LYS A 332 8.70 -13.75 -16.39
N ASN A 333 8.05 -14.22 -17.43
CA ASN A 333 7.76 -15.63 -17.66
C ASN A 333 7.57 -16.45 -16.37
N ASN A 334 6.39 -16.32 -15.71
CA ASN A 334 6.07 -17.06 -14.48
C ASN A 334 5.68 -18.51 -14.82
N ALA A 335 6.60 -19.28 -15.40
CA ALA A 335 6.38 -20.65 -15.83
C ALA A 335 5.98 -21.59 -14.68
N SER A 336 6.28 -21.21 -13.45
CA SER A 336 5.99 -22.01 -12.25
C SER A 336 4.57 -21.85 -11.71
N LEU A 337 3.79 -20.85 -12.15
CA LEU A 337 2.40 -20.64 -11.70
C LEU A 337 1.53 -21.83 -12.09
N LYS A 338 0.84 -22.42 -11.11
CA LYS A 338 -0.08 -23.54 -11.30
C LYS A 338 -1.49 -23.14 -10.83
N GLY A 339 -2.50 -23.50 -11.61
CA GLY A 339 -3.89 -23.40 -11.22
C GLY A 339 -4.35 -24.60 -10.39
N ASN A 340 -5.47 -24.44 -9.68
CA ASN A 340 -6.09 -25.54 -8.95
C ASN A 340 -6.92 -26.40 -9.90
N VAL A 341 -6.53 -27.65 -10.07
CA VAL A 341 -7.24 -28.59 -10.97
C VAL A 341 -8.65 -28.96 -10.47
N ALA A 342 -8.91 -28.76 -9.18
CA ALA A 342 -10.24 -28.97 -8.61
C ALA A 342 -11.20 -27.79 -8.84
N ILE A 343 -10.69 -26.64 -9.33
CA ILE A 343 -11.51 -25.48 -9.65
C ILE A 343 -11.82 -25.49 -11.14
N GLU A 344 -13.08 -25.76 -11.47
CA GLU A 344 -13.57 -25.53 -12.81
C GLU A 344 -13.63 -24.02 -13.08
N SER A 345 -13.01 -23.58 -14.16
CA SER A 345 -13.01 -22.17 -14.54
C SER A 345 -13.07 -22.01 -16.05
N HIS A 346 -13.80 -20.98 -16.49
CA HIS A 346 -13.83 -20.62 -17.90
C HIS A 346 -12.44 -20.20 -18.39
N LYS A 347 -12.17 -20.47 -19.67
CA LYS A 347 -11.03 -19.86 -20.35
C LYS A 347 -11.22 -18.34 -20.38
N PRO A 348 -10.16 -17.56 -20.14
CA PRO A 348 -10.22 -16.12 -20.33
C PRO A 348 -10.73 -15.73 -21.72
N ILE A 349 -11.58 -14.72 -21.81
CA ILE A 349 -12.20 -14.26 -23.04
C ILE A 349 -11.66 -12.88 -23.36
N LEU A 350 -11.15 -12.72 -24.59
CA LEU A 350 -10.74 -11.43 -25.12
C LEU A 350 -11.93 -10.77 -25.84
N LEU A 351 -12.35 -9.60 -25.37
CA LEU A 351 -13.35 -8.77 -26.04
C LEU A 351 -12.64 -7.75 -26.93
N VAL A 352 -12.80 -7.90 -28.25
CA VAL A 352 -12.37 -6.92 -29.24
C VAL A 352 -13.53 -5.99 -29.56
N PHE A 353 -13.31 -4.68 -29.58
CA PHE A 353 -14.38 -3.70 -29.78
C PHE A 353 -13.90 -2.49 -30.58
N ASP A 354 -14.81 -1.92 -31.36
CA ASP A 354 -14.62 -0.63 -32.03
C ASP A 354 -15.16 0.53 -31.18
N ASN A 355 -16.25 0.28 -30.46
CA ASN A 355 -16.88 1.26 -29.58
C ASN A 355 -16.80 0.77 -28.11
N PRO A 356 -16.10 1.51 -27.21
CA PRO A 356 -15.97 1.14 -25.80
C PRO A 356 -17.31 1.03 -25.06
N LEU A 357 -18.35 1.73 -25.48
CA LEU A 357 -19.68 1.68 -24.87
C LEU A 357 -20.34 0.28 -24.99
N ASN A 358 -19.92 -0.54 -25.96
CA ASN A 358 -20.45 -1.88 -26.17
C ASN A 358 -19.79 -2.94 -25.26
N VAL A 359 -18.69 -2.61 -24.59
CA VAL A 359 -17.93 -3.58 -23.80
C VAL A 359 -18.70 -4.07 -22.57
N LEU A 360 -19.25 -3.15 -21.77
CA LEU A 360 -19.99 -3.53 -20.57
C LEU A 360 -21.30 -4.27 -20.86
N PRO A 361 -22.12 -3.85 -21.86
CA PRO A 361 -23.29 -4.65 -22.27
C PRO A 361 -22.91 -6.06 -22.73
N LYS A 362 -21.84 -6.20 -23.54
CA LYS A 362 -21.39 -7.53 -23.98
C LYS A 362 -20.85 -8.36 -22.82
N PHE A 363 -20.13 -7.76 -21.89
CA PHE A 363 -19.68 -8.43 -20.67
C PHE A 363 -20.88 -8.93 -19.84
N ALA A 364 -21.91 -8.11 -19.66
CA ALA A 364 -23.13 -8.51 -18.94
C ALA A 364 -23.84 -9.70 -19.61
N SER A 365 -23.96 -9.69 -20.95
CA SER A 365 -24.50 -10.81 -21.74
C SER A 365 -23.70 -12.10 -21.49
N LEU A 366 -22.36 -12.03 -21.59
CA LEU A 366 -21.49 -13.18 -21.34
C LEU A 366 -21.66 -13.75 -19.94
N VAL A 367 -21.73 -12.91 -18.92
CA VAL A 367 -21.93 -13.34 -17.52
C VAL A 367 -23.25 -14.08 -17.32
N SER A 368 -24.30 -13.68 -18.08
CA SER A 368 -25.63 -14.30 -18.04
C SER A 368 -25.74 -15.59 -18.87
N GLU A 369 -24.87 -15.78 -19.87
CA GLU A 369 -24.92 -16.88 -20.81
C GLU A 369 -23.93 -18.00 -20.48
N LEU A 370 -22.72 -17.65 -20.01
CA LEU A 370 -21.68 -18.62 -19.75
C LEU A 370 -21.94 -19.42 -18.48
N LYS A 371 -21.74 -20.73 -18.56
CA LYS A 371 -21.99 -21.68 -17.47
C LYS A 371 -20.69 -22.28 -16.93
N ILE A 372 -20.70 -22.57 -15.65
CA ILE A 372 -19.74 -23.44 -14.96
C ILE A 372 -20.56 -24.58 -14.36
N GLY A 373 -20.37 -25.80 -14.86
CA GLY A 373 -21.31 -26.88 -14.61
C GLY A 373 -22.70 -26.55 -15.16
N ASP A 374 -23.74 -26.69 -14.34
CA ASP A 374 -25.13 -26.45 -14.73
C ASP A 374 -25.57 -24.99 -14.52
N LYS A 375 -24.78 -24.16 -13.82
CA LYS A 375 -25.16 -22.78 -13.44
C LYS A 375 -24.43 -21.74 -14.27
N THR A 376 -25.11 -20.63 -14.56
CA THR A 376 -24.47 -19.46 -15.16
C THR A 376 -23.54 -18.75 -14.14
N ILE A 377 -22.58 -18.00 -14.65
CA ILE A 377 -21.70 -17.18 -13.80
C ILE A 377 -22.52 -16.21 -12.94
N LEU A 378 -23.61 -15.67 -13.47
CA LEU A 378 -24.49 -14.76 -12.75
C LEU A 378 -25.23 -15.47 -11.60
N GLU A 379 -25.73 -16.69 -11.82
CA GLU A 379 -26.39 -17.50 -10.79
C GLU A 379 -25.43 -17.84 -9.65
N ILE A 380 -24.21 -18.28 -9.96
CA ILE A 380 -23.15 -18.56 -8.97
C ILE A 380 -22.83 -17.31 -8.15
N ALA A 381 -22.65 -16.16 -8.83
CA ALA A 381 -22.33 -14.92 -8.16
C ALA A 381 -23.44 -14.41 -7.23
N ASN A 382 -24.70 -14.64 -7.58
CA ASN A 382 -25.85 -14.29 -6.75
C ASN A 382 -25.95 -15.20 -5.51
N GLU A 383 -25.76 -16.50 -5.66
CA GLU A 383 -25.74 -17.46 -4.54
C GLU A 383 -24.61 -17.13 -3.55
N GLU A 384 -23.42 -16.80 -4.05
CA GLU A 384 -22.31 -16.40 -3.19
C GLU A 384 -22.57 -15.07 -2.47
N LYS A 385 -23.25 -14.14 -3.15
CA LYS A 385 -23.65 -12.86 -2.56
C LYS A 385 -24.60 -13.06 -1.37
N GLU A 386 -25.55 -13.99 -1.49
CA GLU A 386 -26.48 -14.32 -0.41
C GLU A 386 -25.80 -15.01 0.76
N LYS A 387 -24.88 -15.95 0.49
CA LYS A 387 -24.12 -16.66 1.53
C LYS A 387 -23.21 -15.73 2.34
N ASP A 388 -22.69 -14.67 1.74
CA ASP A 388 -21.75 -13.73 2.37
C ASP A 388 -22.38 -12.87 3.48
N GLY A 389 -23.72 -12.85 3.60
CA GLY A 389 -24.43 -12.01 4.60
C GLY A 389 -24.18 -10.50 4.47
N LEU A 390 -23.16 -10.10 3.73
CA LEU A 390 -22.77 -8.72 3.46
C LEU A 390 -23.26 -8.23 2.10
N HIS A 391 -23.92 -9.09 1.34
CA HIS A 391 -24.49 -8.82 0.00
C HIS A 391 -23.52 -8.12 -0.98
N ARG A 392 -22.24 -8.44 -0.91
CA ARG A 392 -21.22 -7.84 -1.79
C ARG A 392 -21.34 -8.34 -3.22
N ASN A 393 -21.26 -7.43 -4.19
CA ASN A 393 -21.22 -7.82 -5.60
C ASN A 393 -19.94 -8.61 -5.90
N ARG A 394 -20.09 -9.82 -6.45
CA ARG A 394 -19.00 -10.72 -6.82
C ARG A 394 -18.44 -10.43 -8.21
N ILE A 395 -19.29 -9.91 -9.11
CA ILE A 395 -18.90 -9.53 -10.48
C ILE A 395 -18.44 -8.09 -10.47
N LYS A 396 -17.23 -7.83 -10.98
CA LYS A 396 -16.63 -6.50 -11.00
C LYS A 396 -15.96 -6.21 -12.33
N ALA A 397 -16.09 -4.99 -12.82
CA ALA A 397 -15.28 -4.45 -13.90
C ALA A 397 -14.20 -3.56 -13.30
N VAL A 398 -12.95 -3.72 -13.74
CA VAL A 398 -11.79 -2.97 -13.27
C VAL A 398 -11.19 -2.22 -14.44
N GLY A 399 -10.91 -0.92 -14.25
CA GLY A 399 -10.23 -0.08 -15.23
C GLY A 399 -8.99 0.58 -14.65
N TRP A 400 -7.97 0.75 -15.49
CA TRP A 400 -6.69 1.33 -15.10
C TRP A 400 -6.78 2.83 -14.76
N VAL A 401 -7.60 3.58 -15.49
CA VAL A 401 -7.69 5.04 -15.37
C VAL A 401 -9.08 5.48 -14.96
N GLY A 402 -9.20 6.00 -13.74
CA GLY A 402 -10.47 6.53 -13.19
C GLY A 402 -10.69 8.03 -13.41
N LYS A 403 -9.61 8.83 -13.59
CA LYS A 403 -9.69 10.30 -13.74
C LYS A 403 -9.24 10.78 -15.12
N ASP A 404 -9.75 11.94 -15.53
CA ASP A 404 -9.40 12.57 -16.79
C ASP A 404 -7.91 12.92 -16.91
N LYS A 405 -7.19 12.18 -17.75
CA LYS A 405 -5.89 12.55 -18.31
C LYS A 405 -6.06 12.90 -19.80
N LYS A 406 -5.37 13.93 -20.30
CA LYS A 406 -5.58 14.50 -21.64
C LYS A 406 -5.07 13.66 -22.84
N ASP A 407 -4.71 12.41 -22.67
CA ASP A 407 -3.83 11.70 -23.60
C ASP A 407 -4.56 10.74 -24.56
N GLY A 408 -5.88 10.90 -24.75
CA GLY A 408 -6.65 10.04 -25.67
C GLY A 408 -6.80 8.57 -25.21
N LEU A 409 -6.28 8.22 -24.03
CA LEU A 409 -6.41 6.87 -23.47
C LEU A 409 -7.85 6.59 -23.01
N LEU A 410 -8.30 5.35 -23.22
CA LEU A 410 -9.59 4.87 -22.74
C LEU A 410 -9.64 4.92 -21.21
N ARG A 411 -10.78 5.35 -20.66
CA ARG A 411 -11.04 5.59 -19.24
C ARG A 411 -12.29 4.84 -18.80
N LEU A 412 -12.55 4.77 -17.51
CA LEU A 412 -13.81 4.22 -17.02
C LEU A 412 -15.02 4.95 -17.62
N THR A 413 -14.97 6.29 -17.76
CA THR A 413 -16.01 7.09 -18.41
C THR A 413 -16.16 6.80 -19.90
N SER A 414 -15.14 6.27 -20.59
CA SER A 414 -15.26 5.85 -21.99
C SER A 414 -16.13 4.60 -22.14
N TYR A 415 -16.14 3.71 -21.14
CA TYR A 415 -16.93 2.50 -21.09
C TYR A 415 -18.27 2.70 -20.40
N TYR A 416 -18.33 3.60 -19.43
CA TYR A 416 -19.51 3.95 -18.65
C TYR A 416 -19.57 5.46 -18.40
N PRO A 417 -20.25 6.25 -19.25
CA PRO A 417 -20.30 7.71 -19.17
C PRO A 417 -20.83 8.26 -17.85
N SER A 418 -21.73 7.53 -17.20
CA SER A 418 -22.32 7.89 -15.90
C SER A 418 -21.41 7.52 -14.72
N TYR A 419 -20.16 7.09 -14.96
CA TYR A 419 -19.22 6.79 -13.88
C TYR A 419 -18.82 8.08 -13.16
N GLU A 420 -19.19 8.17 -11.90
CA GLU A 420 -18.71 9.20 -10.98
C GLU A 420 -17.62 8.60 -10.08
N ALA A 421 -16.42 9.12 -10.20
CA ALA A 421 -15.39 8.82 -9.21
C ALA A 421 -15.92 9.28 -7.84
N LYS A 422 -15.90 8.40 -6.81
CA LYS A 422 -16.20 8.83 -5.44
C LYS A 422 -15.38 10.11 -5.19
N PRO A 423 -16.01 11.21 -4.71
CA PRO A 423 -15.25 12.39 -4.36
C PRO A 423 -14.16 11.96 -3.40
N SER A 424 -12.91 12.33 -3.70
CA SER A 424 -11.82 12.15 -2.75
C SER A 424 -12.26 12.82 -1.45
N ASN A 425 -12.00 12.19 -0.31
CA ASN A 425 -12.40 12.71 1.01
C ASN A 425 -11.91 14.16 1.30
N GLY A 426 -11.15 14.77 0.41
CA GLY A 426 -10.69 16.16 0.49
C GLY A 426 -11.79 17.22 0.60
N VAL A 427 -13.04 16.89 0.31
CA VAL A 427 -14.19 17.79 0.57
C VAL A 427 -14.48 17.91 2.08
N LEU A 428 -14.10 16.91 2.87
CA LEU A 428 -14.33 16.88 4.32
C LEU A 428 -13.53 17.96 5.09
N TYR A 429 -12.35 18.35 4.58
CA TYR A 429 -11.46 19.29 5.27
C TYR A 429 -11.70 20.77 4.94
N LYS A 430 -12.57 21.08 3.98
CA LYS A 430 -12.94 22.47 3.65
C LYS A 430 -13.91 23.12 4.63
N HIS A 431 -14.52 22.31 5.49
CA HIS A 431 -15.52 22.78 6.45
C HIS A 431 -15.09 22.45 7.87
N SER A 432 -15.37 23.34 8.82
CA SER A 432 -15.24 22.99 10.23
C SER A 432 -16.15 21.78 10.55
N LEU A 433 -15.82 21.01 11.58
CA LEU A 433 -16.66 19.92 12.05
C LEU A 433 -18.12 20.35 12.22
N PHE A 434 -18.34 21.59 12.66
CA PHE A 434 -19.66 22.19 12.83
C PHE A 434 -20.39 22.41 11.49
N GLU A 435 -19.70 22.86 10.45
CA GLU A 435 -20.28 23.02 9.10
C GLU A 435 -20.56 21.66 8.44
N TYR A 436 -19.73 20.66 8.67
CA TYR A 436 -19.94 19.30 8.21
C TYR A 436 -21.20 18.70 8.83
N ILE A 437 -21.37 18.79 10.15
CA ILE A 437 -22.55 18.30 10.87
C ILE A 437 -23.82 19.04 10.40
N ARG A 438 -23.75 20.34 10.17
CA ARG A 438 -24.88 21.16 9.71
C ARG A 438 -25.31 20.87 8.28
N LYS A 439 -24.39 20.46 7.40
CA LYS A 439 -24.65 20.21 5.96
C LYS A 439 -24.97 18.75 5.64
N SER A 440 -24.86 17.83 6.60
CA SER A 440 -25.15 16.41 6.42
C SER A 440 -26.53 16.07 7.00
N PRO A 441 -27.62 16.13 6.20
CA PRO A 441 -28.98 15.92 6.70
C PRO A 441 -29.27 14.47 7.15
N SER A 442 -28.35 13.53 6.95
CA SER A 442 -28.50 12.10 7.22
C SER A 442 -27.95 11.64 8.59
N TYR A 443 -27.37 12.52 9.40
CA TYR A 443 -26.88 12.15 10.73
C TYR A 443 -27.82 12.69 11.81
N PRO A 444 -28.46 11.82 12.62
CA PRO A 444 -29.30 12.27 13.72
C PRO A 444 -28.47 13.00 14.78
N THR A 445 -29.00 14.08 15.29
CA THR A 445 -28.42 15.01 16.30
C THR A 445 -27.89 14.31 17.56
N ASN A 446 -28.25 13.06 17.79
CA ASN A 446 -27.86 12.26 18.95
C ASN A 446 -26.40 11.77 18.95
N TRP A 447 -25.63 12.02 17.88
CA TRP A 447 -24.20 11.68 17.83
C TRP A 447 -23.30 12.66 18.59
N ILE A 448 -23.76 13.86 18.83
CA ILE A 448 -23.02 14.92 19.57
C ILE A 448 -22.86 14.58 21.06
N LEU A 449 -23.69 13.68 21.59
CA LEU A 449 -23.67 13.28 23.01
C LEU A 449 -22.83 12.03 23.30
N ARG A 450 -22.09 11.49 22.32
CA ARG A 450 -21.24 10.30 22.48
C ARG A 450 -19.74 10.55 22.22
N LEU A 451 -19.32 11.78 22.07
CA LEU A 451 -17.94 12.24 22.16
C LEU A 451 -17.72 12.85 23.52
#